data_7b9fa6c6218f5838c228fbbca94726b6
#
_entry.id   7b9fa6c6218f5838c228fbbca94726b6
#
_cell.length_a   1.000
_cell.length_b   1.000
_cell.length_c   1.000
_cell.angle_alpha   90.00
_cell.angle_beta   90.00
_cell.angle_gamma   90.00
#
_symmetry.space_group_name_H-M   'P 1'
#
loop_
_entity.id
_entity.type
_entity.pdbx_description
1 polymer ?
#
loop_
_entity_poly.entity_id
_entity_poly.type
_entity_poly.pdbx_seq_one_letter_code
_entity_poly.pdbx_strand_id
1 'polypeptide(L)'
;MPKKKTTQTNETLVGIITPVEWDVDDQVTAVALSATDDEAYLIENGDKFIDLVQKCIEASGRVRRDRKSTRSIAIKRFNIIEHL
;
A
#
# COMPACT_ATOMS: atom_id res chain seq x y z
N MET A 1 -26.37 12.99 6.00
CA MET A 1 -25.88 12.50 6.04
C MET A 1 -24.81 12.37 6.24
N PRO A 2 -24.27 12.22 6.60
CA PRO A 2 -23.14 12.30 6.79
C PRO A 2 -22.41 11.38 6.53
N LYS A 3 -21.73 11.22 6.47
CA LYS A 3 -21.11 10.49 6.09
C LYS A 3 -19.97 10.20 6.51
N LYS A 4 -19.34 9.35 6.34
CA LYS A 4 -18.19 9.01 6.70
C LYS A 4 -17.24 9.85 6.18
N LYS A 5 -16.14 10.04 6.70
CA LYS A 5 -15.11 10.94 6.30
C LYS A 5 -13.99 10.28 5.60
N THR A 6 -14.23 9.18 4.95
CA THR A 6 -13.20 8.53 4.17
C THR A 6 -12.99 9.30 2.88
N THR A 7 -11.76 9.63 2.58
CA THR A 7 -11.40 10.32 1.36
C THR A 7 -10.77 9.32 0.41
N GLN A 8 -11.20 9.32 -0.84
CA GLN A 8 -10.62 8.46 -1.87
C GLN A 8 -10.15 9.32 -3.01
N THR A 9 -8.92 9.13 -3.43
CA THR A 9 -8.35 9.85 -4.55
C THR A 9 -7.48 8.91 -5.35
N ASN A 10 -7.32 9.20 -6.63
CA ASN A 10 -6.38 8.45 -7.44
C ASN A 10 -5.04 9.13 -7.32
N GLU A 11 -4.04 8.40 -6.89
CA GLU A 11 -2.73 8.98 -6.63
C GLU A 11 -1.64 8.05 -7.08
N THR A 12 -0.47 8.60 -7.26
CA THR A 12 0.74 7.83 -7.53
C THR A 12 1.68 8.02 -6.35
N LEU A 13 2.08 6.91 -5.76
CA LEU A 13 2.96 6.92 -4.60
C LEU A 13 4.20 6.10 -4.88
N VAL A 14 5.31 6.54 -4.32
CA VAL A 14 6.56 5.80 -4.44
C VAL A 14 6.93 5.31 -3.06
N GLY A 15 7.29 4.06 -2.95
CA GLY A 15 7.67 3.51 -1.66
C GLY A 15 8.14 2.09 -1.75
N ILE A 16 8.37 1.50 -0.60
CA ILE A 16 8.86 0.13 -0.49
C ILE A 16 7.74 -0.74 0.06
N ILE A 17 7.57 -1.91 -0.52
CA ILE A 17 6.57 -2.84 -0.04
C ILE A 17 7.11 -3.54 1.20
N THR A 18 6.38 -3.44 2.29
CA THR A 18 6.79 -4.01 3.57
C THR A 18 5.76 -5.01 4.04
N PRO A 19 6.18 -6.10 4.68
CA PRO A 19 5.23 -7.07 5.20
C PRO A 19 4.60 -6.55 6.49
N VAL A 20 3.33 -6.84 6.69
CA VAL A 20 2.64 -6.41 7.90
C VAL A 20 1.98 -7.55 8.65
N GLU A 21 1.71 -8.67 7.99
CA GLU A 21 1.14 -9.83 8.66
C GLU A 21 1.71 -11.11 8.09
N TRP A 22 1.80 -12.13 8.93
CA TRP A 22 2.30 -13.45 8.55
C TRP A 22 1.35 -14.50 9.09
N ASP A 23 1.32 -15.64 8.44
CA ASP A 23 0.53 -16.77 8.93
C ASP A 23 1.41 -17.67 9.82
N VAL A 24 0.85 -18.81 10.20
CA VAL A 24 1.54 -19.71 11.13
C VAL A 24 2.79 -20.35 10.50
N ASP A 25 2.92 -20.30 9.19
CA ASP A 25 4.08 -20.85 8.51
C ASP A 25 5.08 -19.76 8.16
N ASP A 26 4.93 -18.59 8.75
CA ASP A 26 5.81 -17.44 8.49
C ASP A 26 5.73 -16.95 7.05
N GLN A 27 4.62 -17.21 6.39
CA GLN A 27 4.40 -16.68 5.05
C GLN A 27 3.72 -15.32 5.18
N VAL A 28 4.17 -14.35 4.42
CA VAL A 28 3.58 -13.02 4.45
C VAL A 28 2.17 -13.10 3.87
N THR A 29 1.20 -12.57 4.61
CA THR A 29 -0.20 -12.59 4.17
C THR A 29 -0.76 -11.20 3.90
N ALA A 30 -0.07 -10.16 4.36
CA ALA A 30 -0.51 -8.81 4.07
C ALA A 30 0.70 -7.90 3.96
N VAL A 31 0.60 -6.90 3.10
CA VAL A 31 1.71 -5.98 2.83
C VAL A 31 1.19 -4.56 2.81
N ALA A 32 2.10 -3.63 3.01
CA ALA A 32 1.81 -2.21 2.94
C ALA A 32 2.86 -1.53 2.09
N LEU A 33 2.54 -0.34 1.60
CA LEU A 33 3.48 0.49 0.89
C LEU A 33 3.98 1.55 1.86
N SER A 34 5.27 1.50 2.17
CA SER A 34 5.89 2.49 3.03
C SER A 34 6.36 3.60 2.10
N ALA A 35 5.57 4.65 2.01
CA ALA A 35 5.75 5.66 0.99
C ALA A 35 6.75 6.73 1.40
N THR A 36 7.22 7.48 0.42
CA THR A 36 8.24 8.48 0.68
C THR A 36 7.72 9.68 1.46
N ASP A 37 6.41 9.77 1.67
CA ASP A 37 5.82 10.82 2.50
C ASP A 37 5.83 10.43 3.99
N ASP A 38 6.54 9.37 4.34
CA ASP A 38 6.62 8.85 5.71
C ASP A 38 5.32 8.24 6.20
N GLU A 39 4.42 7.91 5.30
CA GLU A 39 3.17 7.25 5.66
C GLU A 39 3.16 5.84 5.13
N ALA A 40 2.46 4.96 5.81
CA ALA A 40 2.31 3.59 5.36
C ALA A 40 0.88 3.38 4.89
N TYR A 41 0.73 2.76 3.74
CA TYR A 41 -0.57 2.52 3.12
C TYR A 41 -0.76 1.02 2.98
N LEU A 42 -1.77 0.48 3.65
CA LEU A 42 -2.07 -0.95 3.51
C LEU A 42 -2.49 -1.20 2.08
N ILE A 43 -1.91 -2.20 1.45
CA ILE A 43 -2.23 -2.50 0.06
C ILE A 43 -3.45 -3.40 0.06
N GLU A 44 -4.57 -2.89 -0.47
CA GLU A 44 -5.84 -3.63 -0.41
C GLU A 44 -5.81 -4.89 -1.26
N ASN A 45 -5.11 -4.85 -2.37
CA ASN A 45 -4.95 -6.03 -3.22
C ASN A 45 -3.54 -6.60 -3.02
N GLY A 46 -3.14 -6.70 -1.75
CA GLY A 46 -1.76 -7.02 -1.41
C GLY A 46 -1.31 -8.40 -1.79
N ASP A 47 -2.23 -9.35 -1.96
CA ASP A 47 -1.82 -10.70 -2.33
C ASP A 47 -1.10 -10.74 -3.67
N LYS A 48 -1.27 -9.72 -4.50
CA LYS A 48 -0.57 -9.66 -5.77
C LYS A 48 0.84 -9.09 -5.62
N PHE A 49 1.16 -8.60 -4.42
CA PHE A 49 2.43 -7.90 -4.19
C PHE A 49 3.33 -8.58 -3.17
N ILE A 50 2.93 -9.74 -2.70
CA ILE A 50 3.71 -10.43 -1.67
C ILE A 50 5.10 -10.78 -2.17
N ASP A 51 5.24 -11.10 -3.45
CA ASP A 51 6.54 -11.44 -4.00
C ASP A 51 7.42 -10.21 -4.23
N LEU A 52 6.89 -9.04 -3.97
CA LEU A 52 7.64 -7.81 -4.19
C LEU A 52 8.06 -7.14 -2.88
N VAL A 53 7.97 -7.86 -1.78
CA VAL A 53 8.39 -7.34 -0.48
C VAL A 53 9.82 -6.86 -0.57
N GLN A 54 10.06 -5.66 -0.03
CA GLN A 54 11.34 -4.98 -0.01
C GLN A 54 11.74 -4.37 -1.35
N LYS A 55 10.86 -4.46 -2.35
CA LYS A 55 11.11 -3.77 -3.60
C LYS A 55 10.54 -2.36 -3.51
N CYS A 56 11.22 -1.44 -4.16
CA CYS A 56 10.74 -0.07 -4.27
C CYS A 56 9.90 0.02 -5.54
N ILE A 57 8.70 0.54 -5.43
CA ILE A 57 7.83 0.65 -6.59
C ILE A 57 7.20 2.04 -6.66
N GLU A 58 6.79 2.39 -7.86
CA GLU A 58 5.94 3.54 -8.08
C GLU A 58 4.57 2.95 -8.36
N ALA A 59 3.62 3.22 -7.50
CA ALA A 59 2.30 2.59 -7.59
C ALA A 59 1.22 3.64 -7.79
N SER A 60 0.32 3.38 -8.72
CA SER A 60 -0.81 4.25 -8.99
C SER A 60 -2.08 3.49 -8.67
N GLY A 61 -2.98 4.13 -7.97
CA GLY A 61 -4.24 3.49 -7.64
C GLY A 61 -5.11 4.37 -6.80
N ARG A 62 -6.11 3.75 -6.20
CA ARG A 62 -7.05 4.48 -5.38
C ARG A 62 -6.56 4.48 -3.94
N VAL A 63 -6.32 5.66 -3.42
CA VAL A 63 -5.85 5.83 -2.05
C VAL A 63 -7.02 6.24 -1.18
N ARG A 64 -7.15 5.59 -0.03
CA ARG A 64 -8.17 5.93 0.94
C ARG A 64 -7.50 6.39 2.22
N ARG A 65 -8.04 7.45 2.79
CA ARG A 65 -7.60 7.93 4.08
C ARG A 65 -8.85 8.17 4.90
N ASP A 66 -8.93 7.56 6.07
CA ASP A 66 -10.09 7.82 6.89
C ASP A 66 -9.68 8.64 8.08
N ARG A 67 -10.67 9.04 8.86
CA ARG A 67 -10.40 9.98 9.94
C ARG A 67 -9.65 9.38 11.11
N LYS A 68 -9.48 8.06 11.11
CA LYS A 68 -8.71 7.44 12.17
C LYS A 68 -7.28 7.22 11.76
N SER A 69 -6.87 7.86 10.74
CA SER A 69 -5.52 7.78 10.22
C SER A 69 -5.19 6.45 9.58
N THR A 70 -6.19 5.66 9.28
CA THR A 70 -5.97 4.44 8.52
C THR A 70 -5.84 4.80 7.06
N ARG A 71 -4.78 4.33 6.44
CA ARG A 71 -4.53 4.59 5.03
C ARG A 71 -4.40 3.30 4.28
N SER A 72 -4.96 3.27 3.08
CA SER A 72 -4.82 2.09 2.24
C SER A 72 -4.75 2.50 0.79
N ILE A 73 -4.29 1.60 -0.05
CA ILE A 73 -4.21 1.84 -1.48
C ILE A 73 -4.60 0.56 -2.21
N ALA A 74 -5.46 0.71 -3.22
CA ALA A 74 -5.75 -0.37 -4.14
C ALA A 74 -4.96 -0.06 -5.40
N ILE A 75 -3.88 -0.81 -5.61
CA ILE A 75 -2.95 -0.51 -6.69
C ILE A 75 -3.50 -1.03 -8.01
N LYS A 76 -3.55 -0.14 -9.00
CA LYS A 76 -4.05 -0.50 -10.33
C LYS A 76 -2.91 -0.72 -11.30
N ARG A 77 -1.81 -0.03 -11.13
CA ARG A 77 -0.63 -0.25 -11.95
C ARG A 77 0.59 0.15 -11.15
N PHE A 78 1.70 -0.43 -11.48
CA PHE A 78 2.93 -0.12 -10.78
C PHE A 78 4.13 -0.40 -11.65
N ASN A 79 5.25 0.22 -11.29
CA ASN A 79 6.53 -0.05 -11.92
C ASN A 79 7.55 -0.28 -10.82
N ILE A 80 8.42 -1.24 -10.99
CA ILE A 80 9.50 -1.47 -10.03
C ILE A 80 10.61 -0.48 -10.33
N ILE A 81 11.04 0.25 -9.28
CA ILE A 81 12.10 1.23 -9.42
C ILE A 81 13.37 0.54 -9.01
N GLU A 82 14.24 0.39 -9.98
CA GLU A 82 15.45 -0.22 -9.64
C GLU A 82 16.47 0.73 -9.40
N HIS A 83 16.90 1.19 -8.79
CA HIS A 83 17.84 2.18 -8.65
C HIS A 83 18.59 2.21 -7.89
N LEU A 84 18.97 2.58 -7.74
CA LEU A 84 19.47 3.12 -7.34
C LEU A 84 20.24 3.31 -7.14
#